data_f0f4242100649ba67b6294ef3ec9c343
#
_entry.id   f0f4242100649ba67b6294ef3ec9c343
#
_cell.length_a   1.000
_cell.length_b   1.000
_cell.length_c   1.000
_cell.angle_alpha   90.00
_cell.angle_beta   90.00
_cell.angle_gamma   90.00
#
_symmetry.space_group_name_H-M   'P 1'
#
loop_
_entity.id
_entity.type
_entity.pdbx_description
1 polymer ?
#
loop_
_entity_poly.entity_id
_entity_poly.type
_entity_poly.pdbx_seq_one_letter_code
_entity_poly.pdbx_strand_id
1 'polypeptide(L)'
;MFDHSKIDFKVEKFPLINEWQAGVDNQPYTKAEEIPSSIGVGLRRVDTKEPIGIVSDEYFPVQYAEIVDGVEQALQRAEIDMTDATFTTNVYDQGAKLELRAKFPAHIMNIREGKDSVVPEFVFRTSHNRTWANNGMMGLWRSFCYNTLVSGDKLAYVYGRHTKNFNISGFAAKVKTAGEFISGSGLEEMRNWYDTPLKRYEAINLFTKTLAQRTDNVSKKKVANK
;
A
#
# COMPACT_ATOMS: atom_id res chain seq x y z
N MET A 1 -18.64 1.33 0.20
CA MET A 1 -17.67 2.32 0.70
C MET A 1 -16.91 1.74 1.87
N PHE A 2 -15.75 2.27 2.21
CA PHE A 2 -14.93 1.78 3.30
C PHE A 2 -15.55 2.03 4.68
N ASP A 3 -15.10 1.26 5.68
CA ASP A 3 -15.59 1.39 7.06
C ASP A 3 -14.78 2.48 7.79
N HIS A 4 -15.35 3.68 7.87
CA HIS A 4 -14.74 4.84 8.52
C HIS A 4 -14.66 4.70 10.04
N SER A 5 -15.49 3.86 10.68
CA SER A 5 -15.46 3.70 12.14
C SER A 5 -14.13 3.12 12.66
N LYS A 6 -13.43 2.35 11.82
CA LYS A 6 -12.13 1.76 12.16
C LYS A 6 -10.97 2.74 12.13
N ILE A 7 -11.15 3.89 11.49
CA ILE A 7 -10.13 4.92 11.27
C ILE A 7 -10.48 6.27 11.90
N ASP A 8 -11.54 6.31 12.70
CA ASP A 8 -11.99 7.51 13.41
C ASP A 8 -11.08 7.83 14.61
N PHE A 9 -9.81 8.01 14.32
CA PHE A 9 -8.81 8.49 15.25
C PHE A 9 -7.79 9.38 14.55
N LYS A 10 -7.23 10.32 15.30
CA LYS A 10 -6.15 11.20 14.82
C LYS A 10 -4.80 10.72 15.33
N VAL A 11 -3.78 11.00 14.55
CA VAL A 11 -2.38 10.76 14.90
C VAL A 11 -1.66 12.09 15.02
N GLU A 12 -0.92 12.26 16.11
CA GLU A 12 -0.15 13.47 16.40
C GLU A 12 1.32 13.14 16.63
N LYS A 13 2.17 14.13 16.38
CA LYS A 13 3.57 14.08 16.80
C LYS A 13 3.69 14.45 18.27
N PHE A 14 4.62 13.81 18.96
CA PHE A 14 5.02 14.21 20.31
C PHE A 14 6.55 14.17 20.46
N PRO A 15 7.15 15.03 21.29
CA PRO A 15 8.58 15.03 21.51
C PRO A 15 9.00 13.73 22.20
N LEU A 16 10.09 13.13 21.72
CA LEU A 16 10.79 12.08 22.44
C LEU A 16 11.80 12.74 23.37
N ILE A 17 11.83 12.29 24.61
CA ILE A 17 12.71 12.81 25.64
C ILE A 17 13.63 11.67 26.07
N ASN A 18 14.93 11.92 26.12
CA ASN A 18 15.88 11.03 26.72
C ASN A 18 15.93 11.30 28.23
N GLU A 19 15.41 10.43 29.05
CA GLU A 19 15.64 10.48 30.47
C GLU A 19 17.06 10.00 30.79
N TRP A 20 17.93 10.91 31.18
CA TRP A 20 19.21 10.58 31.75
C TRP A 20 19.07 10.51 33.28
N GLN A 21 19.14 9.32 33.81
CA GLN A 21 19.33 9.15 35.25
C GLN A 21 20.84 9.28 35.53
N ALA A 22 21.29 10.42 35.93
CA ALA A 22 22.62 10.58 36.51
C ALA A 22 22.61 9.96 37.91
N GLY A 23 22.85 8.67 37.98
CA GLY A 23 23.13 7.96 39.25
C GLY A 23 24.63 8.07 39.54
N VAL A 24 25.01 8.98 40.39
CA VAL A 24 26.33 8.97 41.01
C VAL A 24 26.12 8.85 42.51
N ASP A 25 26.60 7.76 43.03
CA ASP A 25 26.91 7.52 44.45
C ASP A 25 25.92 8.04 45.49
N ASN A 26 24.90 7.25 45.79
CA ASN A 26 24.03 7.38 46.99
C ASN A 26 23.39 8.74 47.28
N GLN A 27 23.29 9.63 46.30
CA GLN A 27 22.52 10.87 46.39
C GLN A 27 21.11 10.67 45.84
N PRO A 28 20.08 11.28 46.48
CA PRO A 28 18.72 11.21 45.98
C PRO A 28 18.67 11.93 44.60
N TYR A 29 18.08 11.27 43.62
CA TYR A 29 17.91 11.73 42.22
C TYR A 29 17.53 13.22 42.16
N THR A 30 18.43 14.04 41.70
CA THR A 30 18.10 15.40 41.24
C THR A 30 17.46 15.27 39.86
N LYS A 31 16.39 16.04 39.60
CA LYS A 31 15.56 16.05 38.40
C LYS A 31 16.26 15.54 37.14
N ALA A 32 15.64 14.51 36.50
CA ALA A 32 16.01 14.09 35.17
C ALA A 32 16.00 15.32 34.23
N GLU A 33 17.12 15.60 33.59
CA GLU A 33 17.12 16.61 32.53
C GLU A 33 16.42 16.02 31.30
N GLU A 34 15.32 16.64 30.91
CA GLU A 34 14.61 16.31 29.69
C GLU A 34 15.41 16.82 28.50
N ILE A 35 16.16 15.91 27.84
CA ILE A 35 16.91 16.24 26.64
C ILE A 35 16.12 15.78 25.41
N PRO A 36 15.81 16.68 24.44
CA PRO A 36 15.15 16.28 23.21
C PRO A 36 15.93 15.17 22.51
N SER A 37 15.23 14.13 22.07
CA SER A 37 15.87 13.02 21.38
C SER A 37 16.36 13.43 19.99
N SER A 38 17.60 13.09 19.67
CA SER A 38 18.17 13.28 18.33
C SER A 38 17.72 12.23 17.30
N ILE A 39 17.01 11.18 17.74
CA ILE A 39 16.55 10.11 16.85
C ILE A 39 15.25 10.42 16.10
N GLY A 40 14.56 11.51 16.47
CA GLY A 40 13.32 11.97 15.84
C GLY A 40 12.21 12.24 16.83
N VAL A 41 10.98 12.25 16.33
CA VAL A 41 9.76 12.49 17.10
C VAL A 41 8.91 11.22 17.15
N GLY A 42 8.18 11.05 18.25
CA GLY A 42 7.19 9.99 18.37
C GLY A 42 5.90 10.32 17.63
N LEU A 43 5.21 9.29 17.18
CA LEU A 43 3.81 9.38 16.74
C LEU A 43 2.95 8.60 17.73
N ARG A 44 1.81 9.16 18.08
CA ARG A 44 0.81 8.52 18.93
C ARG A 44 -0.60 8.80 18.45
N ARG A 45 -1.52 7.97 18.85
CA ARG A 45 -2.95 8.24 18.71
C ARG A 45 -3.37 9.35 19.69
N VAL A 46 -4.26 10.21 19.23
CA VAL A 46 -4.76 11.31 20.09
C VAL A 46 -5.72 10.80 21.16
N ASP A 47 -6.53 9.80 20.82
CA ASP A 47 -7.57 9.24 21.69
C ASP A 47 -7.01 8.35 22.81
N THR A 48 -6.14 7.41 22.48
CA THR A 48 -5.58 6.43 23.45
C THR A 48 -4.25 6.87 24.06
N LYS A 49 -3.59 7.89 23.46
CA LYS A 49 -2.22 8.31 23.79
C LYS A 49 -1.15 7.22 23.54
N GLU A 50 -1.53 6.15 22.87
CA GLU A 50 -0.65 5.02 22.63
C GLU A 50 0.38 5.34 21.54
N PRO A 51 1.68 5.10 21.76
CA PRO A 51 2.72 5.34 20.78
C PRO A 51 2.64 4.31 19.65
N ILE A 52 2.68 4.76 18.40
CA ILE A 52 2.56 3.92 17.20
C ILE A 52 3.81 3.93 16.32
N GLY A 53 4.75 4.82 16.56
CA GLY A 53 5.99 4.85 15.79
C GLY A 53 6.92 5.98 16.15
N ILE A 54 8.15 5.89 15.61
CA ILE A 54 9.17 6.95 15.67
C ILE A 54 9.52 7.34 14.25
N VAL A 55 9.52 8.65 13.98
CA VAL A 55 9.71 9.22 12.63
C VAL A 55 10.66 10.40 12.68
N SER A 56 11.15 10.84 11.52
CA SER A 56 11.92 12.07 11.43
C SER A 56 11.04 13.32 11.65
N ASP A 57 11.66 14.43 11.98
CA ASP A 57 10.95 15.71 12.14
C ASP A 57 10.23 16.16 10.87
N GLU A 58 10.76 15.80 9.69
CA GLU A 58 10.16 16.12 8.39
C GLU A 58 8.95 15.24 8.03
N TYR A 59 8.73 14.13 8.74
CA TYR A 59 7.61 13.23 8.47
C TYR A 59 6.29 13.99 8.64
N PHE A 60 5.38 13.82 7.70
CA PHE A 60 4.03 14.38 7.78
C PHE A 60 3.01 13.25 7.98
N PRO A 61 2.34 13.18 9.14
CA PRO A 61 1.33 12.15 9.38
C PRO A 61 0.04 12.52 8.65
N VAL A 62 -0.15 11.98 7.44
CA VAL A 62 -1.43 12.06 6.73
C VAL A 62 -2.46 11.25 7.50
N GLN A 63 -3.59 11.84 7.84
CA GLN A 63 -4.63 11.15 8.60
C GLN A 63 -5.28 10.05 7.75
N TYR A 64 -5.64 8.93 8.36
CA TYR A 64 -6.27 7.82 7.63
C TYR A 64 -7.61 8.20 7.02
N ALA A 65 -8.40 9.04 7.68
CA ALA A 65 -9.64 9.58 7.12
C ALA A 65 -9.40 10.31 5.79
N GLU A 66 -8.39 11.19 5.73
CA GLU A 66 -8.03 11.91 4.50
C GLU A 66 -7.61 10.96 3.37
N ILE A 67 -6.92 9.86 3.72
CA ILE A 67 -6.52 8.83 2.76
C ILE A 67 -7.73 8.09 2.24
N VAL A 68 -8.63 7.67 3.11
CA VAL A 68 -9.84 6.93 2.72
C VAL A 68 -10.73 7.80 1.85
N ASP A 69 -10.99 9.04 2.23
CA ASP A 69 -11.76 10.00 1.44
C ASP A 69 -11.13 10.19 0.05
N GLY A 70 -9.82 10.34 -0.02
CA GLY A 70 -9.08 10.49 -1.27
C GLY A 70 -9.16 9.24 -2.16
N VAL A 71 -9.08 8.05 -1.57
CA VAL A 71 -9.25 6.77 -2.29
C VAL A 71 -10.67 6.63 -2.82
N GLU A 72 -11.69 6.89 -1.99
CA GLU A 72 -13.09 6.81 -2.40
C GLU A 72 -13.39 7.79 -3.55
N GLN A 73 -12.92 9.03 -3.44
CA GLN A 73 -13.03 10.00 -4.54
C GLN A 73 -12.31 9.54 -5.82
N ALA A 74 -11.13 8.91 -5.68
CA ALA A 74 -10.40 8.40 -6.83
C ALA A 74 -11.16 7.26 -7.53
N LEU A 75 -11.75 6.35 -6.77
CA LEU A 75 -12.58 5.26 -7.30
C LEU A 75 -13.85 5.78 -7.98
N GLN A 76 -14.53 6.76 -7.38
CA GLN A 76 -15.71 7.40 -7.97
C GLN A 76 -15.38 8.11 -9.30
N ARG A 77 -14.27 8.88 -9.34
CA ARG A 77 -13.83 9.58 -10.56
C ARG A 77 -13.35 8.64 -11.66
N ALA A 78 -12.97 7.43 -11.31
CA ALA A 78 -12.56 6.41 -12.28
C ALA A 78 -13.75 5.81 -13.04
N GLU A 79 -15.00 6.14 -12.66
CA GLU A 79 -16.23 5.66 -13.30
C GLU A 79 -16.32 4.12 -13.35
N ILE A 80 -15.71 3.45 -12.37
CA ILE A 80 -15.77 2.00 -12.25
C ILE A 80 -17.15 1.62 -11.73
N ASP A 81 -17.79 0.64 -12.36
CA ASP A 81 -19.05 0.07 -11.85
C ASP A 81 -18.79 -0.58 -10.48
N MET A 82 -19.40 -0.01 -9.46
CA MET A 82 -19.29 -0.45 -8.07
C MET A 82 -20.44 -1.39 -7.66
N THR A 83 -21.24 -1.87 -8.60
CA THR A 83 -22.31 -2.84 -8.31
C THR A 83 -21.70 -4.07 -7.66
N ASP A 84 -22.24 -4.47 -6.51
CA ASP A 84 -21.75 -5.58 -5.68
C ASP A 84 -20.29 -5.45 -5.20
N ALA A 85 -19.71 -4.26 -5.30
CA ALA A 85 -18.34 -4.03 -4.81
C ALA A 85 -18.24 -4.27 -3.30
N THR A 86 -17.20 -5.01 -2.91
CA THR A 86 -16.90 -5.29 -1.51
C THR A 86 -15.73 -4.44 -1.04
N PHE A 87 -15.95 -3.66 0.02
CA PHE A 87 -14.95 -2.79 0.61
C PHE A 87 -14.49 -3.34 1.97
N THR A 88 -13.20 -3.37 2.20
CA THR A 88 -12.61 -3.83 3.45
C THR A 88 -11.62 -2.81 3.97
N THR A 89 -11.78 -2.42 5.24
CA THR A 89 -10.85 -1.57 5.98
C THR A 89 -10.18 -2.40 7.07
N ASN A 90 -8.87 -2.56 7.00
CA ASN A 90 -8.08 -3.26 7.99
C ASN A 90 -7.08 -2.30 8.64
N VAL A 91 -7.12 -2.25 9.96
CA VAL A 91 -6.18 -1.47 10.78
C VAL A 91 -5.38 -2.46 11.63
N TYR A 92 -4.06 -2.34 11.59
CA TYR A 92 -3.15 -3.24 12.29
C TYR A 92 -2.26 -2.45 13.24
N ASP A 93 -1.62 -3.18 14.17
CA ASP A 93 -0.62 -2.64 15.09
C ASP A 93 -1.14 -1.39 15.81
N GLN A 94 -2.33 -1.50 16.42
CA GLN A 94 -2.98 -0.45 17.23
C GLN A 94 -3.20 0.89 16.49
N GLY A 95 -3.32 0.86 15.17
CA GLY A 95 -3.49 2.04 14.35
C GLY A 95 -2.23 2.45 13.58
N ALA A 96 -1.12 1.73 13.72
CA ALA A 96 0.11 2.05 13.01
C ALA A 96 0.06 1.74 11.51
N LYS A 97 -0.84 0.85 11.05
CA LYS A 97 -0.95 0.43 9.65
C LYS A 97 -2.39 0.41 9.18
N LEU A 98 -2.60 0.81 7.94
CA LEU A 98 -3.91 0.77 7.25
C LEU A 98 -3.78 0.00 5.94
N GLU A 99 -4.70 -0.92 5.70
CA GLU A 99 -4.93 -1.56 4.41
C GLU A 99 -6.38 -1.38 4.00
N LEU A 100 -6.59 -0.86 2.80
CA LEU A 100 -7.88 -0.74 2.15
C LEU A 100 -7.93 -1.71 0.98
N ARG A 101 -9.03 -2.45 0.83
CA ARG A 101 -9.29 -3.34 -0.31
C ARG A 101 -10.66 -3.07 -0.88
N ALA A 102 -10.76 -3.03 -2.20
CA ALA A 102 -12.02 -2.99 -2.90
C ALA A 102 -12.00 -4.03 -4.02
N LYS A 103 -12.99 -4.94 -4.03
CA LYS A 103 -13.20 -5.93 -5.09
C LYS A 103 -14.39 -5.52 -5.92
N PHE A 104 -14.29 -5.70 -7.22
CA PHE A 104 -15.29 -5.29 -8.20
C PHE A 104 -15.86 -6.48 -8.97
N PRO A 105 -16.82 -7.23 -8.39
CA PRO A 105 -17.40 -8.42 -9.03
C PRO A 105 -18.15 -8.12 -10.33
N ALA A 106 -18.70 -6.92 -10.49
CA ALA A 106 -19.35 -6.50 -11.74
C ALA A 106 -18.41 -6.56 -12.95
N HIS A 107 -17.10 -6.47 -12.71
CA HIS A 107 -16.06 -6.56 -13.74
C HIS A 107 -15.38 -7.93 -13.78
N ILE A 108 -16.05 -9.00 -13.34
CA ILE A 108 -15.50 -10.35 -13.41
C ILE A 108 -15.18 -10.74 -14.85
N MET A 109 -13.97 -11.19 -15.09
CA MET A 109 -13.51 -11.64 -16.39
C MET A 109 -13.39 -13.18 -16.39
N ASN A 110 -14.22 -13.82 -17.21
CA ASN A 110 -14.15 -15.28 -17.43
C ASN A 110 -13.11 -15.59 -18.49
N ILE A 111 -11.92 -16.01 -18.08
CA ILE A 111 -10.84 -16.41 -18.98
C ILE A 111 -11.21 -17.73 -19.65
N ARG A 112 -11.71 -18.68 -18.85
CA ARG A 112 -12.20 -19.95 -19.34
C ARG A 112 -13.57 -20.23 -18.72
N GLU A 113 -14.55 -20.45 -19.57
CA GLU A 113 -15.93 -20.64 -19.17
C GLU A 113 -16.06 -21.75 -18.11
N GLY A 114 -16.64 -21.39 -16.96
CA GLY A 114 -16.89 -22.27 -15.81
C GLY A 114 -15.66 -22.78 -15.04
N LYS A 115 -14.43 -22.38 -15.42
CA LYS A 115 -13.20 -22.93 -14.80
C LYS A 115 -12.22 -21.90 -14.29
N ASP A 116 -12.19 -20.69 -14.86
CA ASP A 116 -11.20 -19.70 -14.49
C ASP A 116 -11.74 -18.29 -14.68
N SER A 117 -11.77 -17.56 -13.60
CA SER A 117 -12.22 -16.18 -13.59
C SER A 117 -11.27 -15.31 -12.76
N VAL A 118 -11.17 -14.07 -13.14
CA VAL A 118 -10.44 -13.04 -12.39
C VAL A 118 -11.38 -11.89 -12.05
N VAL A 119 -11.20 -11.36 -10.86
CA VAL A 119 -11.95 -10.20 -10.36
C VAL A 119 -10.96 -9.07 -10.13
N PRO A 120 -11.24 -7.86 -10.65
CA PRO A 120 -10.43 -6.70 -10.33
C PRO A 120 -10.46 -6.40 -8.84
N GLU A 121 -9.29 -6.10 -8.29
CA GLU A 121 -9.13 -5.72 -6.89
C GLU A 121 -8.22 -4.51 -6.78
N PHE A 122 -8.66 -3.54 -6.01
CA PHE A 122 -7.86 -2.41 -5.57
C PHE A 122 -7.33 -2.69 -4.16
N VAL A 123 -6.05 -2.40 -3.93
CA VAL A 123 -5.42 -2.48 -2.61
C VAL A 123 -4.63 -1.19 -2.37
N PHE A 124 -4.88 -0.54 -1.24
CA PHE A 124 -4.06 0.57 -0.77
C PHE A 124 -3.49 0.25 0.60
N ARG A 125 -2.21 0.53 0.80
CA ARG A 125 -1.49 0.31 2.06
C ARG A 125 -0.72 1.55 2.46
N THR A 126 -0.73 1.83 3.75
CA THR A 126 0.04 2.91 4.35
C THR A 126 0.38 2.58 5.80
N SER A 127 1.38 3.24 6.37
CA SER A 127 1.69 3.09 7.79
C SER A 127 2.28 4.35 8.41
N HIS A 128 2.00 4.57 9.67
CA HIS A 128 2.63 5.61 10.49
C HIS A 128 3.97 5.17 11.11
N ASN A 129 4.22 3.86 11.19
CA ASN A 129 5.47 3.30 11.75
C ASN A 129 6.56 3.04 10.70
N ARG A 130 6.47 3.62 9.51
CA ARG A 130 7.45 3.53 8.40
C ARG A 130 7.62 2.14 7.79
N THR A 131 6.82 1.15 8.18
CA THR A 131 6.92 -0.22 7.61
C THR A 131 6.31 -0.31 6.21
N TRP A 132 5.31 0.50 5.91
CA TRP A 132 4.71 0.62 4.58
C TRP A 132 4.78 2.07 4.11
N ALA A 133 5.16 2.27 2.84
CA ALA A 133 4.95 3.53 2.16
C ALA A 133 3.48 3.66 1.73
N ASN A 134 3.06 4.87 1.35
CA ASN A 134 1.78 5.05 0.66
C ASN A 134 1.85 4.30 -0.68
N ASN A 135 1.10 3.23 -0.78
CA ASN A 135 1.16 2.32 -1.92
C ASN A 135 -0.25 1.88 -2.31
N GLY A 136 -0.70 2.31 -3.48
CA GLY A 136 -1.96 1.91 -4.08
C GLY A 136 -1.73 1.10 -5.33
N MET A 137 -2.50 0.05 -5.51
CA MET A 137 -2.39 -0.86 -6.64
C MET A 137 -3.77 -1.33 -7.06
N MET A 138 -4.05 -1.32 -8.35
CA MET A 138 -5.16 -2.05 -8.95
C MET A 138 -4.61 -3.24 -9.71
N GLY A 139 -5.16 -4.41 -9.45
CA GLY A 139 -4.73 -5.68 -10.04
C GLY A 139 -5.91 -6.61 -10.25
N LEU A 140 -5.62 -7.82 -10.67
CA LEU A 140 -6.60 -8.86 -10.95
C LEU A 140 -6.43 -9.99 -9.93
N TRP A 141 -7.53 -10.34 -9.27
CA TRP A 141 -7.58 -11.44 -8.32
C TRP A 141 -8.13 -12.69 -8.99
N ARG A 142 -7.39 -13.79 -8.90
CA ARG A 142 -7.81 -15.10 -9.41
C ARG A 142 -8.28 -16.00 -8.27
N SER A 143 -9.48 -16.53 -8.35
CA SER A 143 -10.11 -17.33 -7.29
C SER A 143 -9.39 -18.65 -6.96
N PHE A 144 -8.55 -19.15 -7.87
CA PHE A 144 -7.81 -20.40 -7.70
C PHE A 144 -6.50 -20.31 -6.92
N CYS A 145 -5.96 -19.10 -6.78
CA CYS A 145 -4.72 -18.88 -6.06
C CYS A 145 -4.95 -17.82 -4.99
N TYR A 146 -4.52 -18.08 -3.78
CA TYR A 146 -4.43 -17.05 -2.73
C TYR A 146 -3.41 -15.94 -3.05
N ASN A 147 -2.72 -16.06 -4.17
CA ASN A 147 -1.79 -15.06 -4.67
C ASN A 147 -2.51 -14.06 -5.56
N THR A 148 -2.42 -12.78 -5.22
CA THR A 148 -2.85 -11.70 -6.11
C THR A 148 -2.04 -11.80 -7.39
N LEU A 149 -2.68 -12.16 -8.49
CA LEU A 149 -2.04 -12.17 -9.80
C LEU A 149 -1.92 -10.71 -10.24
N VAL A 150 -0.76 -10.12 -10.05
CA VAL A 150 -0.43 -8.88 -10.73
C VAL A 150 -0.02 -9.28 -12.14
N SER A 151 -0.98 -9.27 -13.07
CA SER A 151 -0.71 -9.50 -14.46
C SER A 151 0.22 -8.41 -14.98
N GLY A 152 1.41 -8.79 -15.44
CA GLY A 152 2.32 -7.97 -16.22
C GLY A 152 2.60 -6.59 -15.62
N ASP A 153 2.48 -5.57 -16.39
CA ASP A 153 2.59 -4.18 -15.93
C ASP A 153 1.42 -3.84 -15.01
N LYS A 154 1.74 -3.27 -13.85
CA LYS A 154 0.77 -2.85 -12.84
C LYS A 154 -0.28 -1.97 -13.52
N LEU A 155 -1.52 -2.43 -13.57
CA LEU A 155 -2.61 -1.73 -14.27
C LEU A 155 -2.75 -0.28 -13.76
N ALA A 156 -2.69 -0.11 -12.44
CA ALA A 156 -2.52 1.18 -11.81
C ALA A 156 -1.63 1.01 -10.57
N TYR A 157 -0.69 1.92 -10.41
CA TYR A 157 0.20 1.93 -9.25
C TYR A 157 0.49 3.36 -8.81
N VAL A 158 0.35 3.61 -7.52
CA VAL A 158 0.81 4.82 -6.88
C VAL A 158 1.75 4.45 -5.75
N TYR A 159 2.82 5.20 -5.65
CA TYR A 159 3.77 5.12 -4.55
C TYR A 159 4.12 6.53 -4.10
N GLY A 160 4.16 6.75 -2.81
CA GLY A 160 4.54 8.02 -2.25
C GLY A 160 5.13 7.90 -0.85
N ARG A 161 6.03 8.83 -0.53
CA ARG A 161 6.53 9.00 0.83
C ARG A 161 5.52 9.79 1.66
N HIS A 162 5.59 9.67 2.97
CA HIS A 162 4.80 10.44 3.91
C HIS A 162 5.33 11.88 4.03
N THR A 163 5.02 12.69 3.03
CA THR A 163 5.40 14.11 2.95
C THR A 163 4.15 14.96 2.71
N LYS A 164 4.20 16.25 3.00
CA LYS A 164 3.12 17.22 2.73
C LYS A 164 2.66 17.21 1.26
N ASN A 165 3.55 16.82 0.34
CA ASN A 165 3.28 16.81 -1.09
C ASN A 165 2.66 15.48 -1.59
N PHE A 166 2.36 14.53 -0.69
CA PHE A 166 1.67 13.31 -1.10
C PHE A 166 0.26 13.66 -1.59
N ASN A 167 0.02 13.43 -2.87
CA ASN A 167 -1.24 13.72 -3.53
C ASN A 167 -1.88 12.44 -4.04
N ILE A 168 -2.98 12.04 -3.43
CA ILE A 168 -3.74 10.86 -3.83
C ILE A 168 -4.59 11.10 -5.06
N SER A 169 -4.90 12.37 -5.40
CA SER A 169 -5.78 12.70 -6.54
C SER A 169 -5.17 12.31 -7.89
N GLY A 170 -3.84 12.37 -8.04
CA GLY A 170 -3.14 11.87 -9.24
C GLY A 170 -3.28 10.37 -9.46
N PHE A 171 -3.74 9.64 -8.46
CA PHE A 171 -4.02 8.22 -8.56
C PHE A 171 -5.33 7.92 -9.30
N ALA A 172 -6.32 8.82 -9.25
CA ALA A 172 -7.60 8.64 -9.92
C ALA A 172 -7.46 8.39 -11.43
N ALA A 173 -6.57 9.14 -12.10
CA ALA A 173 -6.30 8.94 -13.53
C ALA A 173 -5.75 7.55 -13.83
N LYS A 174 -4.84 7.03 -12.98
CA LYS A 174 -4.27 5.70 -13.14
C LYS A 174 -5.29 4.59 -12.89
N VAL A 175 -6.18 4.78 -11.90
CA VAL A 175 -7.28 3.85 -11.63
C VAL A 175 -8.27 3.84 -12.79
N LYS A 176 -8.57 5.01 -13.38
CA LYS A 176 -9.42 5.11 -14.58
C LYS A 176 -8.81 4.34 -15.76
N THR A 177 -7.53 4.55 -16.07
CA THR A 177 -6.82 3.79 -17.12
C THR A 177 -6.85 2.28 -16.87
N ALA A 178 -6.69 1.85 -15.62
CA ALA A 178 -6.82 0.44 -15.26
C ALA A 178 -8.26 -0.09 -15.44
N GLY A 179 -9.25 0.71 -15.11
CA GLY A 179 -10.68 0.42 -15.36
C GLY A 179 -10.99 0.27 -16.83
N GLU A 180 -10.50 1.18 -17.66
CA GLU A 180 -10.64 1.13 -19.13
C GLU A 180 -10.00 -0.12 -19.74
N PHE A 181 -8.81 -0.53 -19.26
CA PHE A 181 -8.18 -1.78 -19.66
C PHE A 181 -9.03 -3.00 -19.26
N ILE A 182 -9.53 -3.03 -18.03
CA ILE A 182 -10.36 -4.13 -17.51
C ILE A 182 -11.66 -4.25 -18.31
N SER A 183 -12.30 -3.14 -18.64
CA SER A 183 -13.56 -3.11 -19.39
C SER A 183 -13.38 -3.33 -20.91
N GLY A 184 -12.18 -3.14 -21.42
CA GLY A 184 -11.84 -3.17 -22.84
C GLY A 184 -11.00 -4.38 -23.25
N SER A 185 -9.75 -4.17 -23.62
CA SER A 185 -8.86 -5.18 -24.23
C SER A 185 -8.33 -6.23 -23.24
N GLY A 186 -8.39 -5.96 -21.94
CA GLY A 186 -7.74 -6.81 -20.93
C GLY A 186 -8.21 -8.25 -20.91
N LEU A 187 -9.50 -8.48 -21.11
CA LEU A 187 -10.06 -9.85 -21.18
C LEU A 187 -9.57 -10.60 -22.42
N GLU A 188 -9.52 -9.92 -23.56
CA GLU A 188 -9.04 -10.50 -24.82
C GLU A 188 -7.56 -10.83 -24.74
N GLU A 189 -6.74 -9.94 -24.19
CA GLU A 189 -5.32 -10.23 -23.94
C GLU A 189 -5.12 -11.41 -23.01
N MET A 190 -5.88 -11.52 -21.94
CA MET A 190 -5.78 -12.65 -21.00
C MET A 190 -6.18 -13.98 -21.65
N ARG A 191 -7.22 -13.97 -22.50
CA ARG A 191 -7.60 -15.15 -23.27
C ARG A 191 -6.51 -15.56 -24.26
N ASN A 192 -5.94 -14.59 -24.97
CA ASN A 192 -4.84 -14.80 -25.90
C ASN A 192 -3.61 -15.41 -25.18
N TRP A 193 -3.29 -14.92 -23.97
CA TRP A 193 -2.23 -15.52 -23.16
C TRP A 193 -2.55 -16.95 -22.73
N TYR A 194 -3.80 -17.21 -22.35
CA TYR A 194 -4.24 -18.54 -21.94
C TYR A 194 -4.18 -19.52 -23.10
N ASP A 195 -4.60 -19.11 -24.29
CA ASP A 195 -4.66 -19.94 -25.50
C ASP A 195 -3.29 -20.07 -26.20
N THR A 196 -2.29 -19.28 -25.78
CA THR A 196 -0.94 -19.38 -26.33
C THR A 196 -0.22 -20.64 -25.81
N PRO A 197 0.06 -21.64 -26.68
CA PRO A 197 0.75 -22.83 -26.25
C PRO A 197 2.20 -22.53 -25.92
N LEU A 198 2.59 -22.77 -24.68
CA LEU A 198 3.97 -22.59 -24.22
C LEU A 198 4.59 -23.95 -23.92
N LYS A 199 5.64 -24.34 -24.66
CA LYS A 199 6.38 -25.56 -24.34
C LYS A 199 7.18 -25.39 -23.07
N ARG A 200 7.39 -26.49 -22.33
CA ARG A 200 8.08 -26.46 -21.03
C ARG A 200 9.44 -25.73 -21.07
N TYR A 201 10.24 -25.96 -22.12
CA TYR A 201 11.54 -25.31 -22.26
C TYR A 201 11.43 -23.79 -22.52
N GLU A 202 10.40 -23.37 -23.24
CA GLU A 202 10.12 -21.94 -23.50
C GLU A 202 9.72 -21.23 -22.21
N ALA A 203 8.87 -21.86 -21.39
CA ALA A 203 8.52 -21.38 -20.08
C ALA A 203 9.76 -21.24 -19.17
N ILE A 204 10.61 -22.27 -19.12
CA ILE A 204 11.86 -22.23 -18.34
C ILE A 204 12.76 -21.09 -18.82
N ASN A 205 12.95 -20.92 -20.13
CA ASN A 205 13.76 -19.85 -20.69
C ASN A 205 13.20 -18.46 -20.38
N LEU A 206 11.87 -18.29 -20.47
CA LEU A 206 11.20 -17.04 -20.12
C LEU A 206 11.45 -16.68 -18.65
N PHE A 207 11.21 -17.61 -17.72
CA PHE A 207 11.44 -17.40 -16.29
C PHE A 207 12.90 -17.13 -15.98
N THR A 208 13.83 -17.87 -16.59
CA THR A 208 15.26 -17.68 -16.38
C THR A 208 15.72 -16.30 -16.85
N LYS A 209 15.28 -15.84 -18.02
CA LYS A 209 15.58 -14.48 -18.52
C LYS A 209 15.02 -13.40 -17.61
N THR A 210 13.77 -13.56 -17.15
CA THR A 210 13.11 -12.57 -16.27
C THR A 210 13.82 -12.49 -14.91
N LEU A 211 14.25 -13.61 -14.35
CA LEU A 211 15.00 -13.64 -13.09
C LEU A 211 16.40 -13.07 -13.25
N ALA A 212 17.11 -13.39 -14.36
CA ALA A 212 18.43 -12.82 -14.65
C ALA A 212 18.38 -11.30 -14.80
N GLN A 213 17.41 -10.76 -15.55
CA GLN A 213 17.22 -9.32 -15.69
C GLN A 213 16.93 -8.61 -14.36
N ARG A 214 16.19 -9.26 -13.44
CA ARG A 214 15.95 -8.72 -12.10
C ARG A 214 17.21 -8.65 -11.26
N THR A 215 18.08 -9.67 -11.31
CA THR A 215 19.36 -9.70 -10.59
C THR A 215 20.32 -8.64 -11.12
N ASP A 216 20.42 -8.45 -12.42
CA ASP A 216 21.27 -7.42 -13.03
C ASP A 216 20.82 -6.01 -12.65
N ASN A 217 19.53 -5.73 -12.60
CA ASN A 217 19.01 -4.43 -12.18
C ASN A 217 19.25 -4.14 -10.70
N VAL A 218 19.22 -5.16 -9.83
CA VAL A 218 19.55 -5.01 -8.40
C VAL A 218 21.05 -4.74 -8.21
N SER A 219 21.90 -5.41 -8.98
CA SER A 219 23.35 -5.22 -8.93
C SER A 219 23.76 -3.83 -9.42
N LYS A 220 23.16 -3.34 -10.51
CA LYS A 220 23.42 -1.99 -11.04
C LYS A 220 22.98 -0.89 -10.07
N LYS A 221 21.86 -1.05 -9.35
CA LYS A 221 21.43 -0.10 -8.31
C LYS A 221 22.39 -0.05 -7.11
N LYS A 222 23.00 -1.16 -6.74
CA LYS A 222 23.97 -1.19 -5.63
C LYS A 222 25.31 -0.52 -5.98
N VAL A 223 25.71 -0.54 -7.25
CA VAL A 223 26.94 0.11 -7.72
C VAL A 223 26.75 1.62 -7.90
N ALA A 224 25.58 2.08 -8.29
CA ALA A 224 25.30 3.51 -8.47
C ALA A 224 25.13 4.30 -7.15
N ASN A 225 25.03 3.61 -6.00
CA ASN A 225 24.86 4.20 -4.67
C ASN A 225 26.12 4.06 -3.79
N LYS A 226 27.27 3.75 -4.34
CA LYS A 226 28.60 3.84 -3.74
C LYS A 226 29.37 4.99 -4.38
#